data_4614a4c41e28b555bb4d38de34994e90
#
_entry.id   4614a4c41e28b555bb4d38de34994e90
#
_cell.length_a   1.000
_cell.length_b   1.000
_cell.length_c   1.000
_cell.angle_alpha   90.00
_cell.angle_beta   90.00
_cell.angle_gamma   90.00
#
_symmetry.space_group_name_H-M   'P 1'
#
loop_
_entity.id
_entity.type
_entity.pdbx_description
1 polymer ?
#
loop_
_entity_poly.entity_id
_entity_poly.type
_entity_poly.pdbx_seq_one_letter_code
_entity_poly.pdbx_strand_id
1 'polypeptide(L)'
;MQTHLEALIIKDPDERRQALADVLHAEGLCYTTQSEEPSIKYPRGVVNYLLEPDTDTPSLLFCAHYDAVPGSFGANDNAAAICILIKLAKELKERHIPARFAFFDGEETGNSGSKLYAVNADRDTVTGVINLDLCGYGDTIAIYGKGNEKKTALAPFCGKSFLKKHNGQLVKYLPPSDDTSFSQSGIPALSLAVVPAWDIKFLKALASYGGNLFGHTTPEFDMIVHQMEITSTIHGGHRDAPEWIDSKAMKQVYDYLLEGILKPPAVKSGFSLFKK
;
A
#
# COMPACT_ATOMS: atom_id res chain seq x y z
N MET A 1 -4.73 6.69 15.10
CA MET A 1 -3.53 6.42 14.29
C MET A 1 -2.23 6.70 15.06
N GLN A 2 -2.06 7.83 15.72
CA GLN A 2 -0.80 8.15 16.41
C GLN A 2 -0.46 7.17 17.54
N THR A 3 -1.45 6.77 18.34
CA THR A 3 -1.27 5.75 19.40
C THR A 3 -0.81 4.39 18.85
N HIS A 4 -1.32 4.00 17.67
CA HIS A 4 -0.87 2.76 17.01
C HIS A 4 0.55 2.90 16.44
N LEU A 5 0.90 4.08 15.93
CA LEU A 5 2.24 4.34 15.42
C LEU A 5 3.30 4.11 16.51
N GLU A 6 3.09 4.67 17.69
CA GLU A 6 3.99 4.50 18.83
C GLU A 6 4.17 3.02 19.22
N ALA A 7 3.12 2.20 19.05
CA ALA A 7 3.17 0.77 19.32
C ALA A 7 3.89 -0.05 18.22
N LEU A 8 3.93 0.46 16.98
CA LEU A 8 4.42 -0.29 15.81
C LEU A 8 5.85 0.09 15.37
N ILE A 9 6.40 1.20 15.87
CA ILE A 9 7.77 1.65 15.57
C ILE A 9 8.83 0.89 16.38
N ILE A 10 8.80 -0.42 16.31
CA ILE A 10 9.70 -1.33 17.05
C ILE A 10 10.77 -1.84 16.10
N LYS A 11 12.05 -1.77 16.53
CA LYS A 11 13.20 -2.17 15.70
C LYS A 11 13.40 -3.68 15.64
N ASP A 12 13.00 -4.40 16.68
CA ASP A 12 13.05 -5.85 16.69
C ASP A 12 11.88 -6.42 15.86
N PRO A 13 12.15 -7.29 14.88
CA PRO A 13 11.11 -7.78 13.98
C PRO A 13 10.10 -8.71 14.65
N ASP A 14 10.49 -9.48 15.64
CA ASP A 14 9.59 -10.41 16.33
C ASP A 14 8.68 -9.64 17.30
N GLU A 15 9.25 -8.64 18.01
CA GLU A 15 8.46 -7.71 18.83
C GLU A 15 7.49 -6.88 17.98
N ARG A 16 7.91 -6.41 16.79
CA ARG A 16 7.05 -5.69 15.84
C ARG A 16 5.89 -6.56 15.37
N ARG A 17 6.15 -7.82 15.04
CA ARG A 17 5.13 -8.81 14.67
C ARG A 17 4.10 -8.99 15.79
N GLN A 18 4.56 -9.17 17.01
CA GLN A 18 3.69 -9.30 18.17
C GLN A 18 2.89 -8.03 18.43
N ALA A 19 3.52 -6.86 18.36
CA ALA A 19 2.85 -5.59 18.53
C ALA A 19 1.71 -5.36 17.51
N LEU A 20 1.89 -5.76 16.25
CA LEU A 20 0.82 -5.71 15.27
C LEU A 20 -0.35 -6.61 15.66
N ALA A 21 -0.08 -7.84 16.09
CA ALA A 21 -1.12 -8.76 16.56
C ALA A 21 -1.90 -8.17 17.75
N ASP A 22 -1.18 -7.58 18.70
CA ASP A 22 -1.76 -6.97 19.90
C ASP A 22 -2.64 -5.75 19.54
N VAL A 23 -2.20 -4.91 18.61
CA VAL A 23 -2.97 -3.76 18.13
C VAL A 23 -4.23 -4.21 17.39
N LEU A 24 -4.15 -5.21 16.50
CA LEU A 24 -5.32 -5.76 15.81
C LEU A 24 -6.34 -6.32 16.80
N HIS A 25 -5.87 -7.05 17.81
CA HIS A 25 -6.72 -7.60 18.86
C HIS A 25 -7.38 -6.49 19.69
N ALA A 26 -6.62 -5.47 20.13
CA ALA A 26 -7.12 -4.35 20.90
C ALA A 26 -8.19 -3.53 20.15
N GLU A 27 -8.08 -3.44 18.82
CA GLU A 27 -9.07 -2.78 17.97
C GLU A 27 -10.27 -3.68 17.61
N GLY A 28 -10.33 -4.91 18.11
CA GLY A 28 -11.41 -5.86 17.85
C GLY A 28 -11.46 -6.32 16.39
N LEU A 29 -10.31 -6.31 15.71
CA LEU A 29 -10.17 -6.78 14.33
C LEU A 29 -9.77 -8.27 14.35
N CYS A 30 -10.73 -9.14 13.98
CA CYS A 30 -10.46 -10.56 13.83
C CYS A 30 -9.61 -10.79 12.58
N TYR A 31 -8.56 -11.56 12.73
CA TYR A 31 -7.66 -11.90 11.62
C TYR A 31 -7.38 -13.41 11.59
N THR A 32 -6.97 -13.88 10.43
CA THR A 32 -6.31 -15.18 10.24
C THR A 32 -4.84 -14.95 9.91
N THR A 33 -4.01 -15.96 10.13
CA THR A 33 -2.60 -15.91 9.73
C THR A 33 -2.37 -16.82 8.54
N GLN A 34 -1.56 -16.34 7.60
CA GLN A 34 -0.97 -17.16 6.54
C GLN A 34 0.54 -17.19 6.80
N SER A 35 1.10 -18.37 7.02
CA SER A 35 2.49 -18.50 7.45
C SER A 35 3.26 -19.58 6.70
N GLU A 36 4.57 -19.38 6.59
CA GLU A 36 5.56 -20.34 6.15
C GLU A 36 6.72 -20.41 7.15
N GLU A 37 7.15 -21.60 7.46
CA GLU A 37 8.30 -21.83 8.34
C GLU A 37 9.61 -21.39 7.68
N PRO A 38 10.65 -21.09 8.48
CA PRO A 38 11.97 -20.80 7.95
C PRO A 38 12.49 -21.86 6.99
N SER A 39 12.91 -21.42 5.81
CA SER A 39 13.36 -22.29 4.72
C SER A 39 14.38 -21.55 3.82
N ILE A 40 14.95 -22.26 2.84
CA ILE A 40 15.83 -21.61 1.85
C ILE A 40 15.08 -20.49 1.12
N LYS A 41 13.78 -20.67 0.85
CA LYS A 41 12.94 -19.67 0.17
C LYS A 41 12.56 -18.52 1.10
N TYR A 42 12.33 -18.79 2.36
CA TYR A 42 11.91 -17.85 3.38
C TYR A 42 12.84 -17.96 4.60
N PRO A 43 14.06 -17.37 4.59
CA PRO A 43 15.06 -17.61 5.62
C PRO A 43 14.62 -17.31 7.06
N ARG A 44 13.68 -16.39 7.23
CA ARG A 44 13.10 -16.02 8.54
C ARG A 44 11.68 -16.53 8.73
N GLY A 45 11.17 -17.35 7.79
CA GLY A 45 9.75 -17.63 7.70
C GLY A 45 8.95 -16.42 7.20
N VAL A 46 7.65 -16.56 7.16
CA VAL A 46 6.70 -15.49 6.78
C VAL A 46 5.46 -15.61 7.64
N VAL A 47 4.93 -14.50 8.13
CA VAL A 47 3.63 -14.47 8.82
C VAL A 47 2.82 -13.27 8.32
N ASN A 48 1.85 -13.50 7.49
CA ASN A 48 0.88 -12.47 7.07
C ASN A 48 -0.31 -12.46 8.03
N TYR A 49 -0.86 -11.26 8.32
CA TYR A 49 -2.14 -11.11 9.01
C TYR A 49 -3.21 -10.68 8.01
N LEU A 50 -4.32 -11.44 7.95
CA LEU A 50 -5.35 -11.27 6.94
C LEU A 50 -6.70 -11.00 7.61
N LEU A 51 -7.36 -9.91 7.21
CA LEU A 51 -8.72 -9.61 7.61
C LEU A 51 -9.63 -9.81 6.40
N GLU A 52 -10.50 -10.81 6.51
CA GLU A 52 -11.46 -11.15 5.46
C GLU A 52 -12.84 -10.60 5.81
N PRO A 53 -13.67 -10.23 4.82
CA PRO A 53 -15.05 -9.85 5.08
C PRO A 53 -15.88 -11.06 5.56
N ASP A 54 -16.93 -10.79 6.30
CA ASP A 54 -17.84 -11.83 6.82
C ASP A 54 -18.61 -12.60 5.70
N THR A 55 -18.48 -12.19 4.47
CA THR A 55 -19.14 -12.77 3.29
C THR A 55 -18.14 -12.99 2.17
N ASP A 56 -18.42 -13.96 1.28
CA ASP A 56 -17.61 -14.22 0.07
C ASP A 56 -17.79 -13.15 -1.03
N THR A 57 -18.26 -11.97 -0.65
CA THR A 57 -18.46 -10.85 -1.61
C THR A 57 -17.14 -10.42 -2.22
N PRO A 58 -17.04 -10.39 -3.56
CA PRO A 58 -15.87 -9.85 -4.23
C PRO A 58 -15.58 -8.41 -3.78
N SER A 59 -14.36 -8.15 -3.32
CA SER A 59 -13.99 -6.88 -2.70
C SER A 59 -12.56 -6.48 -2.99
N LEU A 60 -12.23 -5.21 -2.70
CA LEU A 60 -10.87 -4.71 -2.77
C LEU A 60 -10.03 -5.25 -1.62
N LEU A 61 -8.77 -5.52 -1.92
CA LEU A 61 -7.72 -5.74 -0.93
C LEU A 61 -6.93 -4.45 -0.72
N PHE A 62 -6.86 -4.01 0.53
CA PHE A 62 -5.93 -2.97 0.98
C PHE A 62 -4.78 -3.64 1.71
N CYS A 63 -3.55 -3.33 1.34
CA CYS A 63 -2.40 -3.98 1.94
C CYS A 63 -1.24 -3.01 2.20
N ALA A 64 -0.38 -3.41 3.11
CA ALA A 64 0.90 -2.79 3.43
C ALA A 64 1.79 -3.82 4.11
N HIS A 65 3.11 -3.70 3.99
CA HIS A 65 4.03 -4.52 4.77
C HIS A 65 4.21 -3.94 6.18
N TYR A 66 4.51 -4.81 7.13
CA TYR A 66 4.75 -4.41 8.52
C TYR A 66 6.20 -4.62 8.96
N ASP A 67 6.99 -5.39 8.21
CA ASP A 67 8.41 -5.51 8.46
C ASP A 67 9.15 -4.20 8.16
N ALA A 68 10.38 -4.11 8.58
CA ALA A 68 11.28 -3.00 8.29
C ALA A 68 12.71 -3.51 8.20
N VAL A 69 13.58 -2.75 7.55
CA VAL A 69 15.01 -3.09 7.52
C VAL A 69 15.58 -3.18 8.93
N PRO A 70 16.52 -4.10 9.21
CA PRO A 70 17.09 -4.27 10.54
C PRO A 70 17.64 -2.96 11.11
N GLY A 71 17.19 -2.63 12.33
CA GLY A 71 17.64 -1.44 13.04
C GLY A 71 16.88 -0.16 12.72
N SER A 72 15.99 -0.15 11.70
CA SER A 72 15.09 0.97 11.42
C SER A 72 13.93 1.01 12.42
N PHE A 73 13.40 2.21 12.65
CA PHE A 73 12.08 2.38 13.23
C PHE A 73 10.96 1.97 12.25
N GLY A 74 11.21 2.04 10.93
CA GLY A 74 10.20 1.77 9.91
C GLY A 74 8.97 2.63 10.12
N ALA A 75 9.13 3.92 10.45
CA ALA A 75 8.02 4.77 10.83
C ALA A 75 7.20 5.18 9.61
N ASN A 76 7.87 5.66 8.54
CA ASN A 76 7.25 5.92 7.25
C ASN A 76 7.23 4.66 6.39
N ASP A 77 8.22 3.80 6.57
CA ASP A 77 8.48 2.57 5.84
C ASP A 77 8.37 1.33 6.77
N ASN A 78 7.15 0.84 7.22
CA ASN A 78 5.87 1.24 6.69
C ASN A 78 4.78 1.32 7.79
N ALA A 79 5.13 1.62 9.06
CA ALA A 79 4.18 1.64 10.18
C ALA A 79 3.05 2.66 9.98
N ALA A 80 3.31 3.79 9.30
CA ALA A 80 2.29 4.79 9.02
C ALA A 80 1.15 4.22 8.15
N ALA A 81 1.46 3.42 7.13
CA ALA A 81 0.47 2.75 6.29
C ALA A 81 -0.35 1.73 7.09
N ILE A 82 0.31 0.94 7.95
CA ILE A 82 -0.37 -0.01 8.84
C ILE A 82 -1.42 0.70 9.70
N CYS A 83 -1.06 1.82 10.32
CA CYS A 83 -1.98 2.62 11.15
C CYS A 83 -3.20 3.13 10.37
N ILE A 84 -2.99 3.51 9.09
CA ILE A 84 -4.08 3.95 8.21
C ILE A 84 -5.01 2.78 7.91
N LEU A 85 -4.46 1.60 7.58
CA LEU A 85 -5.24 0.41 7.25
C LEU A 85 -6.03 -0.12 8.44
N ILE A 86 -5.46 -0.14 9.65
CA ILE A 86 -6.17 -0.52 10.88
C ILE A 86 -7.40 0.37 11.09
N LYS A 87 -7.21 1.68 10.97
CA LYS A 87 -8.33 2.63 11.10
C LYS A 87 -9.37 2.44 10.01
N LEU A 88 -8.96 2.22 8.76
CA LEU A 88 -9.86 1.99 7.65
C LEU A 88 -10.64 0.68 7.82
N ALA A 89 -9.97 -0.39 8.25
CA ALA A 89 -10.60 -1.69 8.50
C ALA A 89 -11.71 -1.59 9.54
N LYS A 90 -11.45 -0.90 10.65
CA LYS A 90 -12.44 -0.65 11.70
C LYS A 90 -13.65 0.10 11.16
N GLU A 91 -13.44 1.21 10.46
CA GLU A 91 -14.50 2.04 9.88
C GLU A 91 -15.35 1.24 8.87
N LEU A 92 -14.72 0.47 7.97
CA LEU A 92 -15.46 -0.32 6.98
C LEU A 92 -16.25 -1.47 7.63
N LYS A 93 -15.69 -2.10 8.66
CA LYS A 93 -16.38 -3.12 9.46
C LYS A 93 -17.62 -2.53 10.14
N GLU A 94 -17.51 -1.38 10.81
CA GLU A 94 -18.64 -0.70 11.46
C GLU A 94 -19.74 -0.30 10.47
N ARG A 95 -19.36 0.01 9.22
CA ARG A 95 -20.29 0.36 8.14
C ARG A 95 -20.82 -0.85 7.36
N HIS A 96 -20.37 -2.06 7.68
CA HIS A 96 -20.70 -3.30 6.94
C HIS A 96 -20.34 -3.22 5.44
N ILE A 97 -19.21 -2.58 5.12
CA ILE A 97 -18.71 -2.47 3.75
C ILE A 97 -17.67 -3.57 3.55
N PRO A 98 -17.88 -4.50 2.60
CA PRO A 98 -16.94 -5.59 2.36
C PRO A 98 -15.60 -5.06 1.85
N ALA A 99 -14.53 -5.39 2.54
CA ALA A 99 -13.16 -5.11 2.14
C ALA A 99 -12.22 -6.16 2.77
N ARG A 100 -11.10 -6.42 2.12
CA ARG A 100 -10.03 -7.29 2.58
C ARG A 100 -8.85 -6.44 3.02
N PHE A 101 -8.16 -6.89 4.06
CA PHE A 101 -6.91 -6.25 4.48
C PHE A 101 -5.84 -7.30 4.66
N ALA A 102 -4.63 -6.97 4.23
CA ALA A 102 -3.45 -7.82 4.46
C ALA A 102 -2.29 -6.97 4.97
N PHE A 103 -1.68 -7.46 6.03
CA PHE A 103 -0.45 -6.91 6.59
C PHE A 103 0.64 -7.94 6.28
N PHE A 104 1.52 -7.60 5.34
CA PHE A 104 2.50 -8.52 4.79
C PHE A 104 3.81 -8.50 5.55
N ASP A 105 4.44 -9.67 5.64
CA ASP A 105 5.79 -9.85 6.17
C ASP A 105 6.82 -9.96 5.03
N GLY A 106 8.05 -9.52 5.28
CA GLY A 106 9.18 -9.79 4.40
C GLY A 106 9.14 -9.04 3.06
N GLU A 107 8.58 -7.83 3.02
CA GLU A 107 8.71 -6.92 1.88
C GLU A 107 10.17 -6.56 1.67
N GLU A 108 10.85 -6.14 2.73
CA GLU A 108 12.24 -5.72 2.80
C GLU A 108 13.25 -6.84 2.43
N THR A 109 12.78 -8.06 2.40
CA THR A 109 13.54 -9.25 2.01
C THR A 109 13.03 -9.88 0.71
N GLY A 110 12.36 -9.09 -0.12
CA GLY A 110 11.93 -9.45 -1.47
C GLY A 110 10.46 -9.83 -1.60
N ASN A 111 9.56 -9.16 -0.89
CA ASN A 111 8.11 -9.30 -1.02
C ASN A 111 7.60 -10.71 -0.69
N SER A 112 8.18 -11.35 0.32
CA SER A 112 7.91 -12.76 0.63
C SER A 112 6.45 -13.01 1.00
N GLY A 113 5.87 -12.15 1.83
CA GLY A 113 4.49 -12.25 2.29
C GLY A 113 3.48 -12.02 1.17
N SER A 114 3.63 -10.95 0.41
CA SER A 114 2.70 -10.67 -0.69
C SER A 114 2.80 -11.70 -1.82
N LYS A 115 3.99 -12.26 -2.09
CA LYS A 115 4.15 -13.38 -3.03
C LYS A 115 3.43 -14.63 -2.56
N LEU A 116 3.54 -14.96 -1.26
CA LEU A 116 2.82 -16.08 -0.67
C LEU A 116 1.31 -15.89 -0.78
N TYR A 117 0.82 -14.68 -0.49
CA TYR A 117 -0.60 -14.36 -0.61
C TYR A 117 -1.06 -14.42 -2.07
N ALA A 118 -0.37 -13.74 -2.98
CA ALA A 118 -0.78 -13.59 -4.38
C ALA A 118 -0.85 -14.91 -5.16
N VAL A 119 -0.02 -15.91 -4.80
CA VAL A 119 -0.09 -17.26 -5.39
C VAL A 119 -1.35 -18.01 -4.96
N ASN A 120 -1.82 -17.77 -3.73
CA ASN A 120 -2.97 -18.46 -3.15
C ASN A 120 -4.28 -17.64 -3.24
N ALA A 121 -4.21 -16.39 -3.70
CA ALA A 121 -5.37 -15.51 -3.76
C ALA A 121 -6.39 -15.98 -4.81
N ASP A 122 -7.65 -16.04 -4.40
CA ASP A 122 -8.76 -16.25 -5.31
C ASP A 122 -9.06 -14.96 -6.08
N ARG A 123 -8.83 -15.01 -7.40
CA ARG A 123 -9.03 -13.88 -8.32
C ARG A 123 -10.48 -13.49 -8.52
N ASP A 124 -11.40 -14.37 -8.20
CA ASP A 124 -12.83 -14.09 -8.31
C ASP A 124 -13.32 -13.28 -7.10
N THR A 125 -12.64 -13.39 -5.98
CA THR A 125 -12.98 -12.67 -4.74
C THR A 125 -12.16 -11.40 -4.52
N VAL A 126 -10.92 -11.31 -5.03
CA VAL A 126 -10.06 -10.10 -4.96
C VAL A 126 -10.20 -9.29 -6.24
N THR A 127 -11.05 -8.26 -6.22
CA THR A 127 -11.37 -7.45 -7.41
C THR A 127 -10.28 -6.47 -7.84
N GLY A 128 -9.35 -6.19 -6.95
CA GLY A 128 -8.21 -5.30 -7.14
C GLY A 128 -7.49 -5.05 -5.82
N VAL A 129 -6.28 -4.53 -5.91
CA VAL A 129 -5.40 -4.28 -4.77
C VAL A 129 -5.02 -2.81 -4.71
N ILE A 130 -4.99 -2.24 -3.52
CA ILE A 130 -4.39 -0.94 -3.22
C ILE A 130 -3.30 -1.19 -2.18
N ASN A 131 -2.06 -1.15 -2.63
CA ASN A 131 -0.88 -1.26 -1.80
C ASN A 131 -0.48 0.11 -1.26
N LEU A 132 -0.33 0.23 0.04
CA LEU A 132 0.14 1.44 0.72
C LEU A 132 1.59 1.27 1.11
N ASP A 133 2.39 2.24 0.69
CA ASP A 133 3.79 2.30 1.05
C ASP A 133 4.23 3.76 1.17
N LEU A 134 4.97 4.12 2.24
CA LEU A 134 5.44 5.49 2.49
C LEU A 134 4.30 6.50 2.67
N CYS A 135 3.39 6.28 3.60
CA CYS A 135 2.17 7.08 3.76
C CYS A 135 2.20 8.10 4.91
N GLY A 136 3.33 8.32 5.54
CA GLY A 136 3.47 9.20 6.73
C GLY A 136 4.22 10.51 6.49
N TYR A 137 4.79 10.76 5.31
CA TYR A 137 5.64 11.92 5.05
C TYR A 137 5.33 12.55 3.68
N GLY A 138 5.08 13.86 3.67
CA GLY A 138 4.77 14.61 2.46
C GLY A 138 3.36 15.21 2.47
N ASP A 139 2.93 15.71 1.32
CA ASP A 139 1.66 16.45 1.17
C ASP A 139 0.85 16.03 -0.07
N THR A 140 1.43 15.25 -0.96
CA THR A 140 0.82 14.87 -2.24
C THR A 140 0.71 13.35 -2.35
N ILE A 141 -0.51 12.86 -2.57
CA ILE A 141 -0.75 11.42 -2.82
C ILE A 141 -0.24 11.09 -4.23
N ALA A 142 0.75 10.23 -4.31
CA ALA A 142 1.27 9.67 -5.56
C ALA A 142 0.65 8.28 -5.80
N ILE A 143 0.12 8.04 -6.99
CA ILE A 143 -0.51 6.78 -7.36
C ILE A 143 0.12 6.24 -8.63
N TYR A 144 0.53 4.98 -8.58
CA TYR A 144 1.09 4.26 -9.69
C TYR A 144 0.32 2.95 -9.94
N GLY A 145 -0.26 2.81 -11.12
CA GLY A 145 -1.14 1.68 -11.41
C GLY A 145 -0.67 0.76 -12.53
N LYS A 146 0.48 1.02 -13.15
CA LYS A 146 1.01 0.18 -14.25
C LYS A 146 -0.03 -0.12 -15.35
N GLY A 147 -0.99 0.79 -15.59
CA GLY A 147 -2.09 0.60 -16.56
C GLY A 147 -3.40 0.08 -15.94
N ASN A 148 -3.45 -0.17 -14.63
CA ASN A 148 -4.64 -0.65 -13.94
C ASN A 148 -5.63 0.47 -13.53
N GLU A 149 -5.31 1.74 -13.78
CA GLU A 149 -6.07 2.91 -13.33
C GLU A 149 -7.50 2.96 -13.89
N LYS A 150 -7.76 2.19 -14.95
CA LYS A 150 -9.08 2.08 -15.59
C LYS A 150 -9.83 0.81 -15.25
N LYS A 151 -9.26 -0.09 -14.45
CA LYS A 151 -9.96 -1.30 -14.01
C LYS A 151 -11.12 -0.93 -13.10
N THR A 152 -12.26 -1.61 -13.26
CA THR A 152 -13.54 -1.21 -12.67
C THR A 152 -13.45 -0.93 -11.17
N ALA A 153 -12.82 -1.81 -10.40
CA ALA A 153 -12.69 -1.67 -8.96
C ALA A 153 -11.73 -0.53 -8.54
N LEU A 154 -10.72 -0.22 -9.35
CA LEU A 154 -9.66 0.75 -9.06
C LEU A 154 -9.92 2.14 -9.65
N ALA A 155 -10.75 2.22 -10.69
CA ALA A 155 -11.06 3.48 -11.39
C ALA A 155 -11.61 4.61 -10.50
N PRO A 156 -12.44 4.34 -9.45
CA PRO A 156 -12.89 5.38 -8.52
C PRO A 156 -11.76 6.16 -7.86
N PHE A 157 -10.62 5.51 -7.63
CA PHE A 157 -9.44 6.09 -7.00
C PHE A 157 -8.58 6.92 -7.97
N CYS A 158 -8.76 6.77 -9.28
CA CYS A 158 -7.89 7.37 -10.30
C CYS A 158 -8.53 8.52 -11.07
N GLY A 159 -9.77 8.89 -10.74
CA GLY A 159 -10.50 9.96 -11.43
C GLY A 159 -9.89 11.35 -11.22
N LYS A 160 -9.69 12.14 -12.29
CA LYS A 160 -9.01 13.44 -12.23
C LYS A 160 -9.58 14.40 -11.16
N SER A 161 -10.91 14.53 -11.08
CA SER A 161 -11.57 15.41 -10.11
C SER A 161 -11.37 14.91 -8.67
N PHE A 162 -11.37 13.59 -8.49
CA PHE A 162 -11.15 12.96 -7.21
C PHE A 162 -9.70 13.13 -6.73
N LEU A 163 -8.74 12.88 -7.60
CA LEU A 163 -7.33 13.12 -7.33
C LEU A 163 -7.08 14.58 -6.95
N LYS A 164 -7.62 15.52 -7.73
CA LYS A 164 -7.50 16.96 -7.45
C LYS A 164 -8.07 17.32 -6.06
N LYS A 165 -9.20 16.74 -5.67
CA LYS A 165 -9.83 16.97 -4.37
C LYS A 165 -8.92 16.56 -3.21
N HIS A 166 -8.19 15.47 -3.36
CA HIS A 166 -7.32 14.89 -2.34
C HIS A 166 -5.84 15.24 -2.51
N ASN A 167 -5.52 16.26 -3.31
CA ASN A 167 -4.13 16.59 -3.69
C ASN A 167 -3.36 15.36 -4.20
N GLY A 168 -4.02 14.55 -5.05
CA GLY A 168 -3.45 13.32 -5.60
C GLY A 168 -3.02 13.49 -7.05
N GLN A 169 -2.03 12.74 -7.47
CA GLN A 169 -1.53 12.70 -8.83
C GLN A 169 -1.19 11.28 -9.28
N LEU A 170 -1.51 10.95 -10.52
CA LEU A 170 -0.95 9.77 -11.17
C LEU A 170 0.51 10.03 -11.53
N VAL A 171 1.36 9.14 -11.08
CA VAL A 171 2.78 9.12 -11.40
C VAL A 171 3.09 7.94 -12.33
N LYS A 172 4.30 7.89 -12.85
CA LYS A 172 4.73 6.82 -13.76
C LYS A 172 5.74 5.86 -13.12
N TYR A 173 6.12 6.14 -11.90
CA TYR A 173 7.02 5.33 -11.10
C TYR A 173 6.73 5.55 -9.61
N LEU A 174 6.74 4.49 -8.85
CA LEU A 174 6.99 4.41 -7.43
C LEU A 174 7.98 3.26 -7.20
N PRO A 175 8.75 3.26 -6.11
CA PRO A 175 9.58 2.11 -5.76
C PRO A 175 8.76 0.82 -5.83
N PRO A 176 9.33 -0.27 -6.35
CA PRO A 176 8.67 -1.57 -6.33
C PRO A 176 8.39 -2.00 -4.88
N SER A 177 7.18 -2.43 -4.61
CA SER A 177 6.75 -2.93 -3.30
C SER A 177 5.81 -4.13 -3.52
N ASP A 178 4.99 -4.48 -2.55
CA ASP A 178 4.06 -5.63 -2.57
C ASP A 178 3.12 -5.66 -3.79
N ASP A 179 2.80 -4.51 -4.39
CA ASP A 179 2.01 -4.42 -5.63
C ASP A 179 2.60 -5.23 -6.79
N THR A 180 3.91 -5.45 -6.77
CA THR A 180 4.63 -6.23 -7.78
C THR A 180 4.19 -7.69 -7.79
N SER A 181 3.94 -8.29 -6.63
CA SER A 181 3.48 -9.66 -6.49
C SER A 181 2.11 -9.89 -7.15
N PHE A 182 1.21 -8.92 -7.01
CA PHE A 182 -0.12 -8.97 -7.63
C PHE A 182 -0.09 -8.78 -9.14
N SER A 183 0.76 -7.87 -9.62
CA SER A 183 0.96 -7.66 -11.06
C SER A 183 1.44 -8.93 -11.75
N GLN A 184 2.35 -9.67 -11.14
CA GLN A 184 2.85 -10.96 -11.64
C GLN A 184 1.77 -12.06 -11.61
N SER A 185 0.86 -12.01 -10.64
CA SER A 185 -0.26 -12.96 -10.52
C SER A 185 -1.48 -12.56 -11.36
N GLY A 186 -1.43 -11.44 -12.10
CA GLY A 186 -2.52 -10.97 -12.95
C GLY A 186 -3.69 -10.34 -12.18
N ILE A 187 -3.52 -10.01 -10.90
CA ILE A 187 -4.48 -9.27 -10.10
C ILE A 187 -4.18 -7.77 -10.27
N PRO A 188 -5.16 -6.92 -10.67
CA PRO A 188 -4.91 -5.51 -10.87
C PRO A 188 -4.56 -4.81 -9.55
N ALA A 189 -3.48 -4.04 -9.54
CA ALA A 189 -3.01 -3.34 -8.35
C ALA A 189 -2.69 -1.87 -8.63
N LEU A 190 -2.89 -1.04 -7.59
CA LEU A 190 -2.36 0.32 -7.48
C LEU A 190 -1.35 0.36 -6.34
N SER A 191 -0.25 1.06 -6.52
CA SER A 191 0.64 1.46 -5.44
C SER A 191 0.37 2.91 -5.06
N LEU A 192 0.33 3.21 -3.77
CA LEU A 192 0.00 4.51 -3.21
C LEU A 192 1.05 4.92 -2.18
N ALA A 193 1.60 6.13 -2.34
CA ALA A 193 2.49 6.77 -1.39
C ALA A 193 2.06 8.23 -1.13
N VAL A 194 2.51 8.83 -0.05
CA VAL A 194 2.50 10.30 0.10
C VAL A 194 3.93 10.79 -0.03
N VAL A 195 4.11 11.78 -0.87
CA VAL A 195 5.43 12.35 -1.13
C VAL A 195 5.36 13.87 -1.06
N PRO A 196 6.48 14.56 -0.82
CA PRO A 196 6.55 16.00 -1.02
C PRO A 196 6.16 16.38 -2.46
N ALA A 197 5.40 17.47 -2.63
CA ALA A 197 4.97 17.93 -3.96
C ALA A 197 6.13 18.14 -4.93
N TRP A 198 7.30 18.49 -4.38
CA TRP A 198 8.54 18.63 -5.12
C TRP A 198 8.97 17.31 -5.81
N ASP A 199 8.78 16.16 -5.17
CA ASP A 199 9.21 14.86 -5.68
C ASP A 199 8.36 14.36 -6.85
N ILE A 200 7.14 14.86 -7.00
CA ILE A 200 6.21 14.44 -8.06
C ILE A 200 6.80 14.55 -9.47
N LYS A 201 7.56 15.62 -9.73
CA LYS A 201 8.20 15.81 -11.04
C LYS A 201 9.25 14.74 -11.33
N PHE A 202 9.98 14.32 -10.30
CA PHE A 202 10.98 13.26 -10.39
C PHE A 202 10.32 11.91 -10.63
N LEU A 203 9.27 11.58 -9.87
CA LEU A 203 8.49 10.35 -10.06
C LEU A 203 7.87 10.24 -11.46
N LYS A 204 7.53 11.37 -12.08
CA LYS A 204 7.07 11.40 -13.47
C LYS A 204 8.22 11.20 -14.47
N ALA A 205 9.39 11.70 -14.15
CA ALA A 205 10.58 11.60 -15.03
C ALA A 205 11.23 10.21 -14.96
N LEU A 206 11.26 9.57 -13.79
CA LEU A 206 11.95 8.29 -13.57
C LEU A 206 11.52 7.18 -14.53
N ALA A 207 10.28 7.18 -15.00
CA ALA A 207 9.81 6.21 -15.99
C ALA A 207 10.59 6.25 -17.32
N SER A 208 11.22 7.39 -17.64
CA SER A 208 12.04 7.54 -18.84
C SER A 208 13.48 7.03 -18.67
N TYR A 209 13.88 6.80 -17.43
CA TYR A 209 15.21 6.34 -17.05
C TYR A 209 15.19 4.93 -16.41
N GLY A 210 14.07 4.23 -16.52
CA GLY A 210 13.87 2.90 -15.93
C GLY A 210 14.98 1.92 -16.29
N GLY A 211 15.22 0.97 -15.39
CA GLY A 211 16.31 0.02 -15.44
C GLY A 211 16.41 -0.73 -16.77
N ASN A 212 17.63 -1.14 -17.10
CA ASN A 212 17.88 -1.98 -18.26
C ASN A 212 17.31 -3.40 -18.06
N LEU A 213 17.38 -4.23 -19.12
CA LEU A 213 16.95 -5.63 -19.15
C LEU A 213 17.57 -6.53 -18.05
N PHE A 214 18.58 -6.04 -17.33
CA PHE A 214 19.32 -6.78 -16.29
C PHE A 214 19.04 -6.26 -14.87
N GLY A 215 18.06 -5.36 -14.69
CA GLY A 215 17.69 -4.84 -13.37
C GLY A 215 18.67 -3.82 -12.78
N HIS A 216 19.63 -3.32 -13.57
CA HIS A 216 20.50 -2.25 -13.12
C HIS A 216 19.89 -0.89 -13.45
N THR A 217 19.98 0.03 -12.50
CA THR A 217 19.60 1.43 -12.70
C THR A 217 20.65 2.16 -13.58
N THR A 218 20.21 3.21 -14.26
CA THR A 218 21.16 4.08 -14.97
C THR A 218 21.72 5.14 -14.01
N PRO A 219 22.92 5.72 -14.27
CA PRO A 219 23.45 6.81 -13.47
C PRO A 219 22.50 8.01 -13.37
N GLU A 220 21.74 8.27 -14.42
CA GLU A 220 20.71 9.33 -14.45
C GLU A 220 19.54 9.00 -13.52
N PHE A 221 19.12 7.74 -13.48
CA PHE A 221 18.09 7.27 -12.54
C PHE A 221 18.55 7.49 -11.10
N ASP A 222 19.74 7.02 -10.76
CA ASP A 222 20.30 7.14 -9.41
C ASP A 222 20.46 8.61 -9.00
N MET A 223 20.92 9.46 -9.92
CA MET A 223 21.05 10.90 -9.68
C MET A 223 19.70 11.57 -9.39
N ILE A 224 18.63 11.16 -10.08
CA ILE A 224 17.27 11.65 -9.84
C ILE A 224 16.77 11.19 -8.47
N VAL A 225 16.93 9.89 -8.16
CA VAL A 225 16.51 9.31 -6.88
C VAL A 225 17.16 10.04 -5.71
N HIS A 226 18.47 10.34 -5.79
CA HIS A 226 19.19 11.07 -4.75
C HIS A 226 18.73 12.53 -4.56
N GLN A 227 17.99 13.10 -5.51
CA GLN A 227 17.40 14.44 -5.36
C GLN A 227 16.01 14.42 -4.72
N MET A 228 15.40 13.25 -4.59
CA MET A 228 14.07 13.12 -4.01
C MET A 228 14.16 13.14 -2.48
N GLU A 229 13.29 13.91 -1.87
CA GLU A 229 13.24 14.03 -0.42
C GLU A 229 12.68 12.76 0.24
N ILE A 230 11.75 12.09 -0.43
CA ILE A 230 11.13 10.84 0.06
C ILE A 230 12.16 9.73 0.29
N THR A 231 13.27 9.71 -0.44
CA THR A 231 14.32 8.69 -0.26
C THR A 231 14.97 8.70 1.11
N SER A 232 14.89 9.82 1.83
CA SER A 232 15.35 9.92 3.21
C SER A 232 14.44 9.24 4.23
N THR A 233 13.28 8.77 3.80
CA THR A 233 12.26 8.10 4.63
C THR A 233 12.14 6.60 4.33
N ILE A 234 13.05 6.05 3.54
CA ILE A 234 13.06 4.64 3.09
C ILE A 234 14.23 3.91 3.75
N HIS A 235 14.04 2.63 4.05
CA HIS A 235 15.09 1.71 4.52
C HIS A 235 15.92 2.26 5.70
N GLY A 236 15.28 2.88 6.68
CA GLY A 236 15.97 3.45 7.83
C GLY A 236 16.74 4.74 7.54
N GLY A 237 16.38 5.46 6.50
CA GLY A 237 16.85 6.81 6.25
C GLY A 237 16.57 7.74 7.45
N HIS A 238 17.30 8.85 7.54
CA HIS A 238 17.26 9.72 8.73
C HIS A 238 15.87 10.31 9.03
N ARG A 239 14.93 10.24 8.08
CA ARG A 239 13.52 10.66 8.25
C ARG A 239 12.55 9.48 8.36
N ASP A 240 13.04 8.24 8.39
CA ASP A 240 12.23 7.07 8.71
C ASP A 240 12.12 6.89 10.23
N ALA A 241 11.72 7.94 10.91
CA ALA A 241 11.65 8.03 12.37
C ALA A 241 10.36 8.75 12.80
N PRO A 242 9.85 8.44 14.02
CA PRO A 242 8.53 8.92 14.47
C PRO A 242 8.34 10.42 14.42
N GLU A 243 9.38 11.19 14.68
CA GLU A 243 9.34 12.65 14.68
C GLU A 243 9.08 13.28 13.31
N TRP A 244 9.26 12.52 12.23
CA TRP A 244 9.03 12.97 10.86
C TRP A 244 7.66 12.56 10.32
N ILE A 245 6.89 11.77 11.07
CA ILE A 245 5.57 11.35 10.62
C ILE A 245 4.55 12.47 10.79
N ASP A 246 3.94 12.87 9.68
CA ASP A 246 2.86 13.88 9.66
C ASP A 246 1.50 13.21 9.72
N SER A 247 0.79 13.44 10.81
CA SER A 247 -0.58 12.96 11.00
C SER A 247 -1.55 13.50 9.93
N LYS A 248 -1.25 14.64 9.30
CA LYS A 248 -2.06 15.17 8.18
C LYS A 248 -1.88 14.35 6.92
N ALA A 249 -0.65 13.92 6.62
CA ALA A 249 -0.36 13.01 5.51
C ALA A 249 -1.14 11.70 5.67
N MET A 250 -1.05 11.09 6.87
CA MET A 250 -1.81 9.86 7.17
C MET A 250 -3.32 10.07 7.07
N LYS A 251 -3.83 11.21 7.57
CA LYS A 251 -5.26 11.53 7.47
C LYS A 251 -5.71 11.74 6.03
N GLN A 252 -4.91 12.38 5.21
CA GLN A 252 -5.19 12.60 3.79
C GLN A 252 -5.35 11.27 3.05
N VAL A 253 -4.47 10.29 3.30
CA VAL A 253 -4.59 8.94 2.72
C VAL A 253 -5.85 8.25 3.22
N TYR A 254 -6.11 8.28 4.53
CA TYR A 254 -7.31 7.69 5.11
C TYR A 254 -8.60 8.25 4.46
N ASP A 255 -8.72 9.59 4.38
CA ASP A 255 -9.89 10.25 3.78
C ASP A 255 -10.03 9.88 2.29
N TYR A 256 -8.92 9.80 1.56
CA TYR A 256 -8.89 9.38 0.17
C TYR A 256 -9.39 7.95 -0.03
N LEU A 257 -8.91 7.01 0.78
CA LEU A 257 -9.30 5.61 0.68
C LEU A 257 -10.76 5.41 1.07
N LEU A 258 -11.19 6.01 2.19
CA LEU A 258 -12.57 5.92 2.66
C LEU A 258 -13.55 6.51 1.64
N GLU A 259 -13.28 7.69 1.10
CA GLU A 259 -14.15 8.28 0.09
C GLU A 259 -14.13 7.51 -1.23
N GLY A 260 -12.96 6.97 -1.62
CA GLY A 260 -12.82 6.19 -2.84
C GLY A 260 -13.65 4.91 -2.84
N ILE A 261 -13.66 4.18 -1.73
CA ILE A 261 -14.45 2.94 -1.60
C ILE A 261 -15.96 3.22 -1.49
N LEU A 262 -16.34 4.37 -0.90
CA LEU A 262 -17.74 4.78 -0.78
C LEU A 262 -18.34 5.28 -2.10
N LYS A 263 -17.53 5.53 -3.13
CA LYS A 263 -18.03 5.95 -4.43
C LYS A 263 -18.71 4.78 -5.13
N PRO A 264 -19.93 4.99 -5.65
CA PRO A 264 -20.54 3.99 -6.51
C PRO A 264 -19.63 3.77 -7.74
N PRO A 265 -19.48 2.52 -8.19
CA PRO A 265 -18.77 2.24 -9.44
C PRO A 265 -19.43 3.04 -10.57
N ALA A 266 -18.61 3.64 -11.44
CA ALA A 266 -19.13 4.41 -12.56
C ALA A 266 -20.04 3.52 -13.40
N VAL A 267 -21.34 3.79 -13.36
CA VAL A 267 -22.31 3.11 -14.22
C VAL A 267 -21.92 3.48 -15.65
N LYS A 268 -21.47 2.52 -16.44
CA LYS A 268 -21.39 2.72 -17.90
C LYS A 268 -22.81 3.02 -18.34
N SER A 269 -23.09 4.28 -18.67
CA SER A 269 -24.34 4.66 -19.34
C SER A 269 -24.39 3.86 -20.64
N GLY A 270 -25.17 2.79 -20.64
CA GLY A 270 -25.49 2.06 -21.85
C GLY A 270 -26.19 3.05 -22.79
N PHE A 271 -25.51 3.45 -23.84
CA PHE A 271 -26.14 4.12 -24.94
C PHE A 271 -27.16 3.14 -25.53
N SER A 272 -28.43 3.29 -25.15
CA SER A 272 -29.52 2.67 -25.83
C SER A 272 -29.67 3.36 -27.22
N LEU A 273 -29.06 2.75 -28.22
CA LEU A 273 -29.37 3.04 -29.62
C LEU A 273 -30.69 2.33 -29.99
N PHE A 274 -31.79 2.82 -29.46
CA PHE A 274 -33.08 2.65 -30.16
C PHE A 274 -33.37 3.92 -30.94
N LYS A 275 -32.91 3.97 -32.17
CA LYS A 275 -33.58 4.78 -33.21
C LYS A 275 -34.61 3.90 -33.88
N LYS A 276 -35.88 4.37 -33.78
CA LYS A 276 -36.98 3.96 -34.66
C LYS A 276 -36.71 4.46 -36.08
#